data_60b90b526d4326b6eb1ecb02b6a17d19
#
_entry.id   60b90b526d4326b6eb1ecb02b6a17d19
#
_cell.length_a   1.000
_cell.length_b   1.000
_cell.length_c   1.000
_cell.angle_alpha   90.00
_cell.angle_beta   90.00
_cell.angle_gamma   90.00
#
_symmetry.space_group_name_H-M   'P 1'
#
loop_
_entity.id
_entity.type
_entity.pdbx_description
1 polymer ?
#
loop_
_entity_poly.entity_id
_entity_poly.type
_entity_poly.pdbx_seq_one_letter_code
_entity_poly.pdbx_strand_id
1 'polypeptide(L)'
;MTIQEYLKSYKLITDGSFGTYYAGKHQTDEMPESANLTHPERVTDIHRSYIDAGARLIRTNTFASNTTLLSSDWNAVESNIHAAVKLAKDAVNDKDVFIAGDIGPIPEHYPRNTNIDLLAEEYYRIAELFAKEGLSILTFETFPDMEHILPAISRIKEEYSLFI
;
A
#
# COMPACT_ATOMS: atom_id res chain seq x y z
N MET A 1 5.11 14.02 15.19
CA MET A 1 6.50 13.61 14.84
C MET A 1 6.47 12.98 13.45
N THR A 2 7.35 13.40 12.55
CA THR A 2 7.50 12.75 11.24
C THR A 2 8.22 11.42 11.37
N ILE A 3 8.08 10.54 10.35
CA ILE A 3 8.81 9.25 10.36
C ILE A 3 10.33 9.47 10.34
N GLN A 4 10.83 10.48 9.65
CA GLN A 4 12.25 10.81 9.63
C GLN A 4 12.76 11.23 11.01
N GLU A 5 11.96 11.99 11.77
CA GLU A 5 12.30 12.34 13.15
C GLU A 5 12.28 11.12 14.08
N TYR A 6 11.29 10.24 13.90
CA TYR A 6 11.19 9.00 14.67
C TYR A 6 12.42 8.10 14.45
N LEU A 7 12.81 7.89 13.21
CA LEU A 7 13.94 7.02 12.85
C LEU A 7 15.30 7.51 13.34
N LYS A 8 15.44 8.80 13.73
CA LYS A 8 16.69 9.30 14.33
C LYS A 8 16.92 8.75 15.75
N SER A 9 15.86 8.38 16.45
CA SER A 9 15.93 8.03 17.87
C SER A 9 15.40 6.64 18.18
N TYR A 10 14.59 6.06 17.31
CA TYR A 10 13.88 4.81 17.58
C TYR A 10 14.02 3.81 16.43
N LYS A 11 13.92 2.53 16.77
CA LYS A 11 13.73 1.46 15.79
C LYS A 11 12.26 1.39 15.42
N LEU A 12 11.98 1.26 14.13
CA LEU A 12 10.62 1.12 13.63
C LEU A 12 10.27 -0.37 13.53
N ILE A 13 9.19 -0.75 14.20
CA ILE A 13 8.57 -2.07 14.03
C ILE A 13 7.40 -1.88 13.07
N THR A 14 7.42 -2.59 11.95
CA THR A 14 6.32 -2.57 10.99
C THR A 14 5.39 -3.75 11.21
N ASP A 15 4.23 -3.70 10.58
CA ASP A 15 3.36 -4.87 10.44
C ASP A 15 4.06 -6.00 9.65
N GLY A 16 3.41 -7.15 9.61
CA GLY A 16 3.85 -8.31 8.83
C GLY A 16 3.06 -8.49 7.53
N SER A 17 3.11 -9.70 6.96
CA SER A 17 2.40 -10.04 5.74
C SER A 17 0.87 -9.96 5.95
N PHE A 18 0.22 -9.03 5.25
CA PHE A 18 -1.23 -8.87 5.31
C PHE A 18 -1.94 -10.07 4.67
N GLY A 19 -1.61 -10.37 3.42
CA GLY A 19 -2.31 -11.40 2.64
C GLY A 19 -2.26 -12.79 3.25
N THR A 20 -1.08 -13.23 3.69
CA THR A 20 -0.92 -14.55 4.35
C THR A 20 -1.71 -14.61 5.65
N TYR A 21 -1.70 -13.53 6.43
CA TYR A 21 -2.46 -13.49 7.68
C TYR A 21 -3.97 -13.46 7.41
N TYR A 22 -4.43 -12.71 6.42
CA TYR A 22 -5.84 -12.66 6.00
C TYR A 22 -6.33 -14.06 5.59
N ALA A 23 -5.62 -14.70 4.66
CA ALA A 23 -5.97 -16.04 4.17
C ALA A 23 -6.03 -17.08 5.31
N GLY A 24 -5.02 -17.10 6.17
CA GLY A 24 -4.96 -18.03 7.30
C GLY A 24 -6.05 -17.78 8.34
N LYS A 25 -6.30 -16.51 8.70
CA LYS A 25 -7.30 -16.14 9.72
C LYS A 25 -8.73 -16.41 9.27
N HIS A 26 -9.03 -16.17 7.99
CA HIS A 26 -10.39 -16.28 7.44
C HIS A 26 -10.62 -17.57 6.64
N GLN A 27 -9.59 -18.42 6.48
CA GLN A 27 -9.65 -19.68 5.72
C GLN A 27 -10.24 -19.48 4.32
N THR A 28 -9.69 -18.50 3.59
CA THR A 28 -10.18 -18.08 2.28
C THR A 28 -9.02 -17.93 1.29
N ASP A 29 -9.30 -18.19 0.03
CA ASP A 29 -8.41 -17.91 -1.11
C ASP A 29 -8.78 -16.57 -1.79
N GLU A 30 -9.68 -15.79 -1.22
CA GLU A 30 -10.04 -14.47 -1.71
C GLU A 30 -8.83 -13.55 -1.71
N MET A 31 -8.70 -12.75 -2.77
CA MET A 31 -7.69 -11.69 -2.81
C MET A 31 -7.92 -10.71 -1.67
N PRO A 32 -6.92 -10.48 -0.79
CA PRO A 32 -7.09 -9.63 0.38
C PRO A 32 -7.60 -8.22 0.06
N GLU A 33 -7.17 -7.65 -1.07
CA GLU A 33 -7.58 -6.32 -1.51
C GLU A 33 -9.06 -6.24 -1.84
N SER A 34 -9.69 -7.33 -2.27
CA SER A 34 -11.15 -7.38 -2.48
C SER A 34 -11.90 -7.09 -1.18
N ALA A 35 -11.33 -7.52 -0.05
CA ALA A 35 -11.93 -7.34 1.27
C ALA A 35 -12.02 -5.87 1.70
N ASN A 36 -11.25 -4.97 1.08
CA ASN A 36 -11.40 -3.52 1.35
C ASN A 36 -12.82 -3.04 1.12
N LEU A 37 -13.52 -3.66 0.16
CA LEU A 37 -14.90 -3.31 -0.21
C LEU A 37 -15.92 -4.34 0.27
N THR A 38 -15.56 -5.63 0.30
CA THR A 38 -16.51 -6.73 0.60
C THR A 38 -16.57 -7.07 2.09
N HIS A 39 -15.44 -6.95 2.80
CA HIS A 39 -15.27 -7.33 4.22
C HIS A 39 -14.41 -6.33 4.99
N PRO A 40 -14.78 -5.04 5.04
CA PRO A 40 -13.97 -3.97 5.64
C PRO A 40 -13.62 -4.22 7.11
N GLU A 41 -14.50 -4.88 7.86
CA GLU A 41 -14.27 -5.25 9.25
C GLU A 41 -13.07 -6.21 9.40
N ARG A 42 -12.89 -7.16 8.47
CA ARG A 42 -11.77 -8.11 8.50
C ARG A 42 -10.43 -7.42 8.28
N VAL A 43 -10.41 -6.45 7.35
CA VAL A 43 -9.21 -5.65 7.07
C VAL A 43 -8.83 -4.81 8.30
N THR A 44 -9.80 -4.12 8.87
CA THR A 44 -9.59 -3.30 10.08
C THR A 44 -9.10 -4.15 11.26
N ASP A 45 -9.64 -5.35 11.44
CA ASP A 45 -9.23 -6.27 12.51
C ASP A 45 -7.79 -6.77 12.34
N ILE A 46 -7.33 -6.99 11.12
CA ILE A 46 -5.92 -7.35 10.86
C ILE A 46 -5.00 -6.18 11.20
N HIS A 47 -5.30 -4.98 10.74
CA HIS A 47 -4.52 -3.80 11.10
C HIS A 47 -4.45 -3.62 12.62
N ARG A 48 -5.58 -3.73 13.33
CA ARG A 48 -5.62 -3.65 14.79
C ARG A 48 -4.77 -4.73 15.45
N SER A 49 -4.81 -5.97 14.94
CA SER A 49 -4.01 -7.07 15.47
C SER A 49 -2.51 -6.75 15.42
N TYR A 50 -2.02 -6.17 14.32
CA TYR A 50 -0.62 -5.74 14.21
C TYR A 50 -0.29 -4.56 15.12
N ILE A 51 -1.17 -3.57 15.22
CA ILE A 51 -1.00 -2.42 16.11
C ILE A 51 -0.94 -2.89 17.57
N ASP A 52 -1.81 -3.78 17.97
CA ASP A 52 -1.87 -4.32 19.34
C ASP A 52 -0.65 -5.22 19.66
N ALA A 53 -0.05 -5.84 18.63
CA ALA A 53 1.23 -6.55 18.74
C ALA A 53 2.45 -5.62 18.82
N GLY A 54 2.28 -4.31 18.66
CA GLY A 54 3.34 -3.31 18.84
C GLY A 54 3.86 -2.70 17.53
N ALA A 55 3.20 -2.92 16.39
CA ALA A 55 3.56 -2.23 15.15
C ALA A 55 3.41 -0.70 15.30
N ARG A 56 4.44 0.01 14.86
CA ARG A 56 4.49 1.49 14.83
C ARG A 56 4.29 2.05 13.44
N LEU A 57 4.31 1.19 12.44
CA LEU A 57 3.90 1.47 11.07
C LEU A 57 3.07 0.30 10.58
N ILE A 58 1.91 0.60 10.00
CA ILE A 58 1.11 -0.36 9.22
C ILE A 58 1.07 0.07 7.76
N ARG A 59 1.01 -0.92 6.87
CA ARG A 59 0.82 -0.70 5.44
C ARG A 59 -0.65 -0.86 5.08
N THR A 60 -1.13 -0.08 4.13
CA THR A 60 -2.49 -0.27 3.60
C THR A 60 -2.63 -1.65 2.93
N ASN A 61 -3.82 -2.20 2.89
CA ASN A 61 -4.11 -3.46 2.19
C ASN A 61 -4.26 -3.19 0.68
N THR A 62 -3.15 -2.85 0.02
CA THR A 62 -3.14 -2.37 -1.38
C THR A 62 -1.98 -2.94 -2.22
N PHE A 63 -1.28 -3.95 -1.74
CA PHE A 63 -0.17 -4.59 -2.45
C PHE A 63 -0.54 -4.94 -3.90
N ALA A 64 -1.73 -5.49 -4.11
CA ALA A 64 -2.24 -5.88 -5.42
C ALA A 64 -3.27 -4.89 -6.01
N SER A 65 -3.38 -3.66 -5.46
CA SER A 65 -4.35 -2.66 -5.95
C SER A 65 -3.86 -1.95 -7.19
N ASN A 66 -3.83 -2.68 -8.30
CA ASN A 66 -3.50 -2.20 -9.63
C ASN A 66 -4.46 -2.78 -10.68
N THR A 67 -4.47 -2.22 -11.88
CA THR A 67 -5.44 -2.61 -12.93
C THR A 67 -5.29 -4.07 -13.36
N THR A 68 -4.06 -4.59 -13.36
CA THR A 68 -3.75 -5.96 -13.78
C THR A 68 -4.25 -6.99 -12.75
N LEU A 69 -3.88 -6.83 -11.48
CA LEU A 69 -4.21 -7.80 -10.44
C LEU A 69 -5.67 -7.74 -10.04
N LEU A 70 -6.26 -6.54 -9.97
CA LEU A 70 -7.71 -6.41 -9.74
C LEU A 70 -8.53 -6.82 -10.98
N SER A 71 -7.88 -7.04 -12.13
CA SER A 71 -8.54 -7.34 -13.42
C SER A 71 -9.67 -6.33 -13.71
N SER A 72 -9.40 -5.05 -13.48
CA SER A 72 -10.42 -4.01 -13.46
C SER A 72 -9.91 -2.69 -14.04
N ASP A 73 -10.80 -1.72 -14.18
CA ASP A 73 -10.43 -0.39 -14.64
C ASP A 73 -9.83 0.48 -13.52
N TRP A 74 -9.38 1.68 -13.90
CA TRP A 74 -8.78 2.62 -12.96
C TRP A 74 -9.75 3.09 -11.86
N ASN A 75 -11.04 3.21 -12.15
CA ASN A 75 -12.03 3.63 -11.14
C ASN A 75 -12.15 2.59 -10.01
N ALA A 76 -12.04 1.30 -10.34
CA ALA A 76 -12.03 0.25 -9.34
C ALA A 76 -10.75 0.29 -8.48
N VAL A 77 -9.58 0.55 -9.09
CA VAL A 77 -8.31 0.75 -8.36
C VAL A 77 -8.42 1.92 -7.39
N GLU A 78 -8.91 3.06 -7.86
CA GLU A 78 -9.11 4.26 -7.06
C GLU A 78 -10.06 3.99 -5.87
N SER A 79 -11.21 3.37 -6.14
CA SER A 79 -12.17 3.01 -5.09
C SER A 79 -11.59 2.06 -4.06
N ASN A 80 -10.78 1.09 -4.50
CA ASN A 80 -10.11 0.13 -3.62
C ASN A 80 -9.09 0.82 -2.72
N ILE A 81 -8.24 1.68 -3.28
CA ILE A 81 -7.22 2.43 -2.53
C ILE A 81 -7.87 3.38 -1.51
N HIS A 82 -8.91 4.11 -1.90
CA HIS A 82 -9.66 4.96 -0.98
C HIS A 82 -10.23 4.16 0.21
N ALA A 83 -10.84 3.01 -0.06
CA ALA A 83 -11.36 2.15 0.99
C ALA A 83 -10.23 1.66 1.91
N ALA A 84 -9.12 1.16 1.36
CA ALA A 84 -7.99 0.65 2.13
C ALA A 84 -7.37 1.72 3.04
N VAL A 85 -7.16 2.94 2.52
CA VAL A 85 -6.62 4.05 3.32
C VAL A 85 -7.56 4.42 4.45
N LYS A 86 -8.87 4.48 4.17
CA LYS A 86 -9.86 4.73 5.22
C LYS A 86 -9.81 3.68 6.31
N LEU A 87 -9.75 2.40 5.96
CA LEU A 87 -9.69 1.29 6.92
C LEU A 87 -8.43 1.31 7.78
N ALA A 88 -7.28 1.64 7.19
CA ALA A 88 -6.03 1.82 7.93
C ALA A 88 -6.14 3.00 8.92
N LYS A 89 -6.70 4.14 8.50
CA LYS A 89 -6.95 5.29 9.37
C LYS A 89 -7.92 4.93 10.52
N ASP A 90 -9.00 4.22 10.24
CA ASP A 90 -9.98 3.76 11.23
C ASP A 90 -9.36 2.76 12.25
N ALA A 91 -8.39 1.95 11.79
CA ALA A 91 -7.68 1.03 12.68
C ALA A 91 -6.71 1.76 13.62
N VAL A 92 -5.99 2.75 13.10
CA VAL A 92 -5.05 3.57 13.88
C VAL A 92 -5.79 4.43 14.89
N ASN A 93 -6.90 5.06 14.47
CA ASN A 93 -7.66 5.98 15.31
C ASN A 93 -6.73 7.02 15.98
N ASP A 94 -6.71 7.10 17.32
CA ASP A 94 -5.89 8.04 18.09
C ASP A 94 -4.50 7.49 18.47
N LYS A 95 -4.14 6.30 18.01
CA LYS A 95 -2.85 5.68 18.32
C LYS A 95 -1.72 6.36 17.54
N ASP A 96 -0.54 6.47 18.17
CA ASP A 96 0.65 7.00 17.53
C ASP A 96 1.31 5.93 16.64
N VAL A 97 0.70 5.66 15.48
CA VAL A 97 1.11 4.67 14.48
C VAL A 97 1.13 5.33 13.11
N PHE A 98 2.20 5.12 12.38
CA PHE A 98 2.33 5.59 10.99
C PHE A 98 1.54 4.69 10.03
N ILE A 99 1.05 5.28 8.95
CA ILE A 99 0.41 4.56 7.84
C ILE A 99 1.24 4.78 6.59
N ALA A 100 1.66 3.69 5.94
CA ALA A 100 2.29 3.71 4.64
C ALA A 100 1.33 3.22 3.56
N GLY A 101 1.26 3.92 2.43
CA GLY A 101 0.64 3.40 1.22
C GLY A 101 1.50 2.28 0.66
N ASP A 102 0.96 1.09 0.54
CA ASP A 102 1.69 -0.08 0.06
C ASP A 102 1.47 -0.30 -1.43
N ILE A 103 2.57 -0.47 -2.17
CA ILE A 103 2.60 -0.65 -3.61
C ILE A 103 3.41 -1.88 -3.93
N GLY A 104 2.75 -2.93 -4.42
CA GLY A 104 3.40 -4.14 -4.93
C GLY A 104 3.68 -4.08 -6.42
N PRO A 105 4.43 -5.06 -6.96
CA PRO A 105 4.70 -5.13 -8.38
C PRO A 105 3.43 -5.34 -9.18
N ILE A 106 3.27 -4.58 -10.25
CA ILE A 106 2.29 -4.88 -11.28
C ILE A 106 2.85 -6.07 -12.06
N PRO A 107 2.18 -7.24 -12.06
CA PRO A 107 2.73 -8.42 -12.70
C PRO A 107 2.90 -8.17 -14.18
N GLU A 108 4.11 -8.35 -14.58
CA GLU A 108 4.44 -8.34 -15.97
C GLU A 108 4.09 -9.67 -16.61
N HIS A 109 3.00 -9.74 -17.31
CA HIS A 109 2.97 -10.61 -18.47
C HIS A 109 3.76 -9.90 -19.58
N TYR A 110 5.08 -9.75 -19.36
CA TYR A 110 5.91 -9.12 -20.35
C TYR A 110 6.02 -9.97 -21.60
N PRO A 111 5.41 -9.55 -22.67
CA PRO A 111 6.12 -9.64 -23.91
C PRO A 111 7.28 -8.63 -23.80
N ARG A 112 8.46 -8.94 -24.31
CA ARG A 112 9.67 -8.10 -24.30
C ARG A 112 9.51 -6.66 -24.82
N ASN A 113 8.29 -6.19 -25.00
CA ASN A 113 7.86 -4.90 -25.54
C ASN A 113 6.88 -4.16 -24.62
N THR A 114 6.82 -4.48 -23.30
CA THR A 114 5.99 -3.68 -22.40
C THR A 114 6.53 -2.27 -22.34
N ASN A 115 5.66 -1.31 -22.58
CA ASN A 115 6.02 0.09 -22.50
C ASN A 115 6.26 0.45 -21.04
N ILE A 116 7.54 0.59 -20.65
CA ILE A 116 7.98 0.97 -19.30
C ILE A 116 7.31 2.27 -18.85
N ASP A 117 7.06 3.19 -19.79
CA ASP A 117 6.41 4.46 -19.49
C ASP A 117 4.96 4.28 -19.01
N LEU A 118 4.23 3.29 -19.52
CA LEU A 118 2.86 3.00 -19.06
C LEU A 118 2.85 2.41 -17.64
N LEU A 119 3.82 1.55 -17.32
CA LEU A 119 3.96 1.03 -15.95
C LEU A 119 4.35 2.14 -14.98
N ALA A 120 5.33 2.97 -15.36
CA ALA A 120 5.74 4.10 -14.53
C ALA A 120 4.58 5.07 -14.30
N GLU A 121 3.73 5.30 -15.30
CA GLU A 121 2.53 6.15 -15.16
C GLU A 121 1.52 5.52 -14.18
N GLU A 122 1.29 4.20 -14.23
CA GLU A 122 0.37 3.56 -13.29
C GLU A 122 0.91 3.60 -11.86
N TYR A 123 2.20 3.29 -11.64
CA TYR A 123 2.83 3.45 -10.32
C TYR A 123 2.75 4.88 -9.81
N TYR A 124 3.00 5.86 -10.67
CA TYR A 124 2.87 7.27 -10.31
C TYR A 124 1.43 7.60 -9.87
N ARG A 125 0.42 7.18 -10.64
CA ARG A 125 -1.00 7.44 -10.33
C ARG A 125 -1.42 6.80 -9.01
N ILE A 126 -0.95 5.57 -8.71
CA ILE A 126 -1.19 4.91 -7.43
C ILE A 126 -0.55 5.71 -6.28
N ALA A 127 0.72 6.10 -6.44
CA ALA A 127 1.44 6.88 -5.44
C ALA A 127 0.79 8.27 -5.22
N GLU A 128 0.32 8.92 -6.28
CA GLU A 128 -0.40 10.18 -6.22
C GLU A 128 -1.72 10.05 -5.44
N LEU A 129 -2.46 8.95 -5.60
CA LEU A 129 -3.67 8.70 -4.82
C LEU A 129 -3.37 8.69 -3.32
N PHE A 130 -2.33 8.00 -2.88
CA PHE A 130 -1.94 8.00 -1.48
C PHE A 130 -1.57 9.39 -0.97
N ALA A 131 -0.84 10.17 -1.77
CA ALA A 131 -0.52 11.55 -1.43
C ALA A 131 -1.78 12.43 -1.29
N LYS A 132 -2.74 12.30 -2.22
CA LYS A 132 -4.04 12.98 -2.17
C LYS A 132 -4.88 12.55 -0.99
N GLU A 133 -4.78 11.29 -0.56
CA GLU A 133 -5.38 10.79 0.68
C GLU A 133 -4.67 11.30 1.95
N GLY A 134 -3.61 12.08 1.83
CA GLY A 134 -2.88 12.68 2.95
C GLY A 134 -1.89 11.71 3.62
N LEU A 135 -1.52 10.61 2.99
CA LEU A 135 -0.42 9.79 3.46
C LEU A 135 0.91 10.48 3.13
N SER A 136 1.86 10.38 4.05
CA SER A 136 3.21 10.95 3.90
C SER A 136 4.30 9.89 3.73
N ILE A 137 3.90 8.62 3.71
CA ILE A 137 4.81 7.47 3.63
C ILE A 137 4.30 6.52 2.56
N LEU A 138 5.21 6.07 1.69
CA LEU A 138 4.97 5.00 0.72
C LEU A 138 5.95 3.85 0.95
N THR A 139 5.52 2.65 0.64
CA THR A 139 6.36 1.45 0.59
C THR A 139 6.20 0.80 -0.78
N PHE A 140 7.30 0.63 -1.50
CA PHE A 140 7.38 -0.23 -2.67
C PHE A 140 7.92 -1.59 -2.21
N GLU A 141 7.05 -2.60 -2.19
CA GLU A 141 7.31 -3.89 -1.55
C GLU A 141 7.56 -4.99 -2.59
N THR A 142 8.55 -5.84 -2.33
CA THR A 142 8.77 -7.10 -3.08
C THR A 142 9.14 -6.91 -4.56
N PHE A 143 9.77 -5.81 -4.92
CA PHE A 143 10.24 -5.59 -6.29
C PHE A 143 11.53 -6.36 -6.57
N PRO A 144 11.63 -7.06 -7.73
CA PRO A 144 12.84 -7.77 -8.12
C PRO A 144 13.99 -6.82 -8.49
N ASP A 145 13.66 -5.65 -8.99
CA ASP A 145 14.57 -4.55 -9.30
C ASP A 145 13.85 -3.19 -9.20
N MET A 146 14.59 -2.11 -9.37
CA MET A 146 14.08 -0.74 -9.23
C MET A 146 13.82 -0.05 -10.57
N GLU A 147 14.20 -0.66 -11.70
CA GLU A 147 14.22 0.01 -13.00
C GLU A 147 12.83 0.55 -13.38
N HIS A 148 11.80 -0.25 -13.17
CA HIS A 148 10.44 0.09 -13.58
C HIS A 148 9.75 1.12 -12.66
N ILE A 149 10.21 1.27 -11.43
CA ILE A 149 9.59 2.18 -10.45
C ILE A 149 10.34 3.50 -10.27
N LEU A 150 11.63 3.56 -10.61
CA LEU A 150 12.43 4.78 -10.43
C LEU A 150 11.85 6.02 -11.11
N PRO A 151 11.32 5.95 -12.35
CA PRO A 151 10.70 7.13 -12.98
C PRO A 151 9.48 7.64 -12.20
N ALA A 152 8.64 6.73 -11.70
CA ALA A 152 7.47 7.08 -10.90
C ALA A 152 7.90 7.68 -9.54
N ILE A 153 8.88 7.05 -8.85
CA ILE A 153 9.42 7.56 -7.59
C ILE A 153 10.03 8.95 -7.76
N SER A 154 10.80 9.17 -8.81
CA SER A 154 11.43 10.48 -9.05
C SER A 154 10.37 11.56 -9.22
N ARG A 155 9.38 11.31 -10.05
CA ARG A 155 8.28 12.25 -10.30
C ARG A 155 7.46 12.52 -9.03
N ILE A 156 7.09 11.49 -8.28
CA ILE A 156 6.28 11.67 -7.06
C ILE A 156 7.04 12.45 -5.98
N LYS A 157 8.37 12.29 -5.89
CA LYS A 157 9.22 13.05 -4.95
C LYS A 157 9.42 14.50 -5.35
N GLU A 158 9.33 14.83 -6.64
CA GLU A 158 9.36 16.22 -7.13
C GLU A 158 8.06 16.96 -6.78
N GLU A 159 6.92 16.26 -6.82
CA GLU A 159 5.60 16.87 -6.64
C GLU A 159 5.11 16.83 -5.20
N TYR A 160 5.54 15.82 -4.42
CA TYR A 160 5.05 15.58 -3.06
C TYR A 160 6.19 15.30 -2.07
N SER A 161 6.08 15.86 -0.86
CA SER A 161 7.01 15.59 0.25
C SER A 161 6.72 14.25 0.92
N LEU A 162 7.09 13.16 0.27
CA LEU A 162 6.86 11.80 0.78
C LEU A 162 8.16 11.15 1.25
N PHE A 163 8.04 10.32 2.28
CA PHE A 163 9.05 9.34 2.67
C PHE A 163 8.78 8.04 1.92
N ILE A 164 9.78 7.52 1.21
CA ILE A 164 9.67 6.31 0.39
C ILE A 164 10.78 5.35 0.81
#